data_d958785e999497bba97e565424f5cc57
#
_entry.id   d958785e999497bba97e565424f5cc57
#
_cell.length_a   1.000
_cell.length_b   1.000
_cell.length_c   1.000
_cell.angle_alpha   90.00
_cell.angle_beta   90.00
_cell.angle_gamma   90.00
#
_symmetry.space_group_name_H-M   'P 1'
#
loop_
_entity.id
_entity.type
_entity.pdbx_description
1 polymer ?
#
loop_
_entity_poly.entity_id
_entity_poly.type
_entity_poly.pdbx_seq_one_letter_code
_entity_poly.pdbx_strand_id
1 'polypeptide(L)'
;MGRKAPGLAAAAAFLLISAACGGNTATTTQTDVGVTSNSILLGTTIALSGPAAAYGTIANAENAYFTYVNNNQGGVNGRKINFKILDDAYNPAQTVPLTKQLVEQDQVFLMFSGLGTQAQTSVRDYLNTKKVPQLFVATGATTWGKDFGNFKWTMSWQPPYQGEARIYAKDVLQNHPNAKIGVLYQNDDYGQDYLKGLTDGLGDKASMIVAKESYDVTAADPFAQLTKLKAAGVDTLFLFSTPKPSIQSLAFVSKVAWTPTIYLNSVSNPQVYMLAAAKAGAALKNVTSVGYIKDPTDPQWANDDGMKLYKQVIANCSTCNVQDGFNIYGVAVAYTMVGVLKQAGNNLTRANVMKIASTQLNESNPFLLPGVKVTTTSNDHFPIMQEQVITWSGSLWQLQGSIIDERGSIK
;
A
#
# COMPACT_ATOMS: atom_id res chain seq x y z
N MET A 1 -80.72 -62.66 -21.50
CA MET A 1 -79.84 -63.77 -21.85
C MET A 1 -78.43 -63.11 -22.09
N GLY A 2 -77.50 -63.16 -21.30
CA GLY A 2 -76.83 -64.12 -20.49
C GLY A 2 -75.43 -64.27 -20.96
N ARG A 3 -74.45 -63.87 -20.25
CA ARG A 3 -73.35 -64.66 -19.74
C ARG A 3 -72.17 -63.79 -19.32
N LYS A 4 -71.83 -63.91 -18.06
CA LYS A 4 -70.63 -63.43 -17.44
C LYS A 4 -69.40 -64.22 -17.88
N ALA A 5 -68.22 -63.60 -17.96
CA ALA A 5 -66.94 -64.24 -17.86
C ALA A 5 -65.97 -63.42 -17.02
N PRO A 6 -65.10 -64.04 -16.24
CA PRO A 6 -64.37 -63.42 -15.13
C PRO A 6 -63.00 -62.87 -15.56
N GLY A 7 -62.65 -61.82 -14.86
CA GLY A 7 -61.36 -61.17 -15.06
C GLY A 7 -60.13 -61.90 -14.42
N LEU A 8 -59.01 -61.86 -15.06
CA LEU A 8 -57.72 -62.21 -14.49
C LEU A 8 -56.99 -60.93 -14.03
N ALA A 9 -56.72 -60.86 -12.76
CA ALA A 9 -55.91 -59.82 -12.18
C ALA A 9 -54.41 -60.19 -12.41
N ALA A 10 -53.69 -59.36 -13.18
CA ALA A 10 -52.28 -59.46 -13.29
C ALA A 10 -51.63 -58.42 -12.33
N ALA A 11 -50.99 -58.93 -11.27
CA ALA A 11 -50.20 -58.12 -10.34
C ALA A 11 -48.85 -57.75 -10.99
N ALA A 12 -48.65 -56.47 -11.34
CA ALA A 12 -47.37 -55.94 -11.76
C ALA A 12 -46.59 -55.46 -10.54
N ALA A 13 -45.53 -56.17 -10.22
CA ALA A 13 -44.56 -55.78 -9.20
C ALA A 13 -43.70 -54.62 -9.75
N PHE A 14 -43.86 -53.46 -9.20
CA PHE A 14 -42.98 -52.31 -9.44
C PHE A 14 -41.70 -52.47 -8.59
N LEU A 15 -40.61 -52.81 -9.22
CA LEU A 15 -39.26 -52.66 -8.65
C LEU A 15 -38.90 -51.19 -8.60
N LEU A 16 -38.89 -50.57 -7.43
CA LEU A 16 -38.29 -49.27 -7.16
C LEU A 16 -36.79 -49.39 -7.18
N ILE A 17 -36.18 -49.01 -8.29
CA ILE A 17 -34.72 -48.75 -8.37
C ILE A 17 -34.51 -47.39 -7.74
N SER A 18 -34.07 -47.34 -6.50
CA SER A 18 -33.54 -46.13 -5.86
C SER A 18 -32.18 -45.79 -6.49
N ALA A 19 -32.18 -44.94 -7.51
CA ALA A 19 -30.98 -44.28 -8.00
C ALA A 19 -30.53 -43.35 -6.90
N ALA A 20 -29.47 -43.75 -6.14
CA ALA A 20 -28.72 -42.87 -5.30
C ALA A 20 -27.97 -41.87 -6.20
N CYS A 21 -28.58 -40.72 -6.45
CA CYS A 21 -27.86 -39.56 -6.97
C CYS A 21 -26.84 -39.12 -5.90
N GLY A 22 -25.60 -39.56 -6.05
CA GLY A 22 -24.46 -38.95 -5.42
C GLY A 22 -24.44 -37.49 -5.85
N GLY A 23 -24.91 -36.59 -4.98
CA GLY A 23 -24.85 -35.17 -5.21
C GLY A 23 -23.38 -34.74 -5.26
N ASN A 24 -22.79 -34.67 -6.45
CA ASN A 24 -21.68 -33.78 -6.72
C ASN A 24 -22.22 -32.37 -6.47
N THR A 25 -21.95 -31.82 -5.31
CA THR A 25 -22.06 -30.38 -5.07
C THR A 25 -21.05 -29.72 -6.00
N ALA A 26 -21.44 -29.46 -7.23
CA ALA A 26 -20.72 -28.61 -8.14
C ALA A 26 -20.58 -27.27 -7.41
N THR A 27 -19.36 -26.95 -6.96
CA THR A 27 -19.04 -25.65 -6.38
C THR A 27 -19.32 -24.62 -7.48
N THR A 28 -20.44 -23.93 -7.37
CA THR A 28 -20.84 -22.92 -8.36
C THR A 28 -19.75 -21.84 -8.37
N THR A 29 -19.07 -21.72 -9.49
CA THR A 29 -18.10 -20.63 -9.72
C THR A 29 -18.88 -19.33 -9.81
N GLN A 30 -18.68 -18.42 -8.85
CA GLN A 30 -19.31 -17.11 -8.84
C GLN A 30 -18.26 -16.04 -9.10
N THR A 31 -18.40 -15.33 -10.21
CA THR A 31 -17.45 -14.32 -10.66
C THR A 31 -18.15 -13.04 -11.12
N ASP A 32 -17.44 -11.91 -10.94
CA ASP A 32 -17.86 -10.60 -11.45
C ASP A 32 -17.09 -10.23 -12.73
N VAL A 33 -17.41 -9.06 -13.29
CA VAL A 33 -16.71 -8.43 -14.41
C VAL A 33 -15.20 -8.41 -14.17
N GLY A 34 -14.43 -8.66 -15.22
CA GLY A 34 -12.96 -8.72 -15.16
C GLY A 34 -12.39 -10.08 -14.76
N VAL A 35 -13.26 -11.07 -14.47
CA VAL A 35 -12.87 -12.45 -14.19
C VAL A 35 -13.45 -13.40 -15.23
N THR A 36 -12.58 -14.20 -15.84
CA THR A 36 -12.94 -15.26 -16.78
C THR A 36 -12.57 -16.64 -16.23
N SER A 37 -12.77 -17.68 -17.01
CA SER A 37 -12.33 -19.05 -16.66
C SER A 37 -10.82 -19.18 -16.50
N ASN A 38 -10.03 -18.29 -17.17
CA ASN A 38 -8.58 -18.39 -17.27
C ASN A 38 -7.82 -17.12 -16.89
N SER A 39 -8.51 -16.03 -16.52
CA SER A 39 -7.87 -14.76 -16.19
C SER A 39 -8.62 -13.93 -15.16
N ILE A 40 -7.88 -13.05 -14.48
CA ILE A 40 -8.35 -12.00 -13.57
C ILE A 40 -7.68 -10.71 -14.05
N LEU A 41 -8.46 -9.67 -14.40
CA LEU A 41 -7.96 -8.39 -14.86
C LEU A 41 -7.99 -7.35 -13.74
N LEU A 42 -6.83 -6.90 -13.30
CA LEU A 42 -6.65 -5.80 -12.35
C LEU A 42 -6.28 -4.52 -13.09
N GLY A 43 -6.62 -3.36 -12.53
CA GLY A 43 -6.23 -2.07 -13.08
C GLY A 43 -5.62 -1.15 -12.04
N THR A 44 -4.76 -0.22 -12.47
CA THR A 44 -4.21 0.83 -11.62
C THR A 44 -4.01 2.13 -12.38
N THR A 45 -4.07 3.24 -11.65
CA THR A 45 -3.54 4.53 -12.05
C THR A 45 -2.39 4.89 -11.14
N ILE A 46 -1.24 5.26 -11.71
CA ILE A 46 -0.01 5.53 -10.97
C ILE A 46 0.86 6.53 -11.76
N ALA A 47 1.67 7.30 -11.05
CA ALA A 47 2.60 8.24 -11.68
C ALA A 47 3.79 7.49 -12.31
N LEU A 48 3.73 7.18 -13.62
CA LEU A 48 4.89 6.74 -14.39
C LEU A 48 5.72 7.93 -14.88
N SER A 49 5.11 9.10 -14.90
CA SER A 49 5.74 10.38 -15.27
C SER A 49 5.39 11.47 -14.25
N GLY A 50 5.87 12.71 -14.47
CA GLY A 50 5.55 13.85 -13.61
C GLY A 50 6.35 13.92 -12.31
N PRO A 51 5.88 14.74 -11.33
CA PRO A 51 6.65 15.06 -10.13
C PRO A 51 6.89 13.89 -9.18
N ALA A 52 6.05 12.86 -9.24
CA ALA A 52 6.11 11.67 -8.41
C ALA A 52 6.52 10.39 -9.18
N ALA A 53 7.14 10.54 -10.36
CA ALA A 53 7.53 9.42 -11.23
C ALA A 53 8.44 8.38 -10.56
N ALA A 54 9.15 8.76 -9.48
CA ALA A 54 9.95 7.83 -8.68
C ALA A 54 9.14 6.64 -8.16
N TYR A 55 7.84 6.82 -7.89
CA TYR A 55 6.96 5.74 -7.42
C TYR A 55 6.47 4.81 -8.54
N GLY A 56 6.63 5.17 -9.81
CA GLY A 56 6.14 4.36 -10.95
C GLY A 56 6.71 2.93 -10.98
N THR A 57 7.89 2.75 -10.39
CA THR A 57 8.55 1.44 -10.26
C THR A 57 7.75 0.45 -9.38
N ILE A 58 6.84 0.94 -8.53
CA ILE A 58 5.92 0.09 -7.73
C ILE A 58 5.10 -0.80 -8.65
N ALA A 59 4.39 -0.22 -9.62
CA ALA A 59 3.55 -0.98 -10.55
C ALA A 59 4.35 -1.97 -11.41
N ASN A 60 5.60 -1.63 -11.76
CA ASN A 60 6.48 -2.55 -12.47
C ASN A 60 6.79 -3.79 -11.62
N ALA A 61 7.08 -3.61 -10.35
CA ALA A 61 7.36 -4.70 -9.42
C ALA A 61 6.11 -5.54 -9.09
N GLU A 62 4.95 -4.90 -8.97
CA GLU A 62 3.66 -5.58 -8.84
C GLU A 62 3.38 -6.50 -10.04
N ASN A 63 3.57 -5.97 -11.24
CA ASN A 63 3.41 -6.73 -12.48
C ASN A 63 4.44 -7.88 -12.58
N ALA A 64 5.68 -7.65 -12.12
CA ALA A 64 6.69 -8.69 -12.05
C ALA A 64 6.27 -9.83 -11.11
N TYR A 65 5.68 -9.51 -9.96
CA TYR A 65 5.18 -10.52 -9.04
C TYR A 65 3.98 -11.30 -9.62
N PHE A 66 3.02 -10.64 -10.26
CA PHE A 66 1.92 -11.31 -10.95
C PHE A 66 2.42 -12.21 -12.08
N THR A 67 3.40 -11.75 -12.85
CA THR A 67 4.06 -12.55 -13.89
C THR A 67 4.75 -13.78 -13.31
N TYR A 68 5.45 -13.63 -12.17
CA TYR A 68 6.06 -14.74 -11.45
C TYR A 68 5.02 -15.78 -11.01
N VAL A 69 3.90 -15.34 -10.42
CA VAL A 69 2.80 -16.23 -10.02
C VAL A 69 2.18 -16.93 -11.23
N ASN A 70 1.97 -16.20 -12.32
CA ASN A 70 1.41 -16.76 -13.56
C ASN A 70 2.29 -17.87 -14.16
N ASN A 71 3.60 -17.67 -14.16
CA ASN A 71 4.54 -18.57 -14.83
C ASN A 71 4.99 -19.74 -13.95
N ASN A 72 5.14 -19.51 -12.64
CA ASN A 72 5.74 -20.50 -11.72
C ASN A 72 4.71 -21.21 -10.84
N GLN A 73 3.49 -20.64 -10.68
CA GLN A 73 2.43 -21.19 -9.83
C GLN A 73 1.14 -21.49 -10.60
N GLY A 74 1.13 -21.32 -11.93
CA GLY A 74 -0.07 -21.53 -12.76
C GLY A 74 -1.16 -20.46 -12.55
N GLY A 75 -0.80 -19.28 -12.02
CA GLY A 75 -1.72 -18.22 -11.67
C GLY A 75 -2.42 -18.45 -10.32
N VAL A 76 -3.63 -17.91 -10.18
CA VAL A 76 -4.47 -18.08 -8.99
C VAL A 76 -5.67 -18.95 -9.34
N ASN A 77 -5.76 -20.12 -8.74
CA ASN A 77 -6.83 -21.09 -8.99
C ASN A 77 -7.02 -21.36 -10.51
N GLY A 78 -5.90 -21.51 -11.24
CA GLY A 78 -5.88 -21.75 -12.70
C GLY A 78 -6.13 -20.51 -13.57
N ARG A 79 -6.23 -19.31 -12.99
CA ARG A 79 -6.42 -18.05 -13.71
C ARG A 79 -5.15 -17.19 -13.66
N LYS A 80 -4.73 -16.69 -14.82
CA LYS A 80 -3.63 -15.72 -14.91
C LYS A 80 -4.09 -14.35 -14.43
N ILE A 81 -3.26 -13.64 -13.70
CA ILE A 81 -3.49 -12.24 -13.33
C ILE A 81 -2.94 -11.37 -14.45
N ASN A 82 -3.80 -10.57 -15.06
CA ASN A 82 -3.43 -9.51 -15.99
C ASN A 82 -3.51 -8.17 -15.26
N PHE A 83 -2.51 -7.31 -15.45
CA PHE A 83 -2.44 -6.03 -14.75
C PHE A 83 -2.31 -4.89 -15.76
N LYS A 84 -3.32 -4.02 -15.81
CA LYS A 84 -3.34 -2.84 -16.69
C LYS A 84 -2.94 -1.61 -15.92
N ILE A 85 -1.85 -0.98 -16.35
CA ILE A 85 -1.22 0.16 -15.69
C ILE A 85 -1.41 1.39 -16.57
N LEU A 86 -1.98 2.48 -16.03
CA LEU A 86 -2.14 3.75 -16.73
C LEU A 86 -1.41 4.86 -15.97
N ASP A 87 -0.71 5.72 -16.72
CA ASP A 87 0.03 6.86 -16.19
C ASP A 87 -0.92 8.05 -15.95
N ASP A 88 -1.07 8.45 -14.71
CA ASP A 88 -1.83 9.66 -14.34
C ASP A 88 -0.94 10.87 -14.04
N ALA A 89 0.37 10.74 -14.17
CA ALA A 89 1.36 11.78 -13.93
C ALA A 89 1.24 12.44 -12.54
N TYR A 90 0.66 11.73 -11.54
CA TYR A 90 0.34 12.24 -10.20
C TYR A 90 -0.66 13.42 -10.24
N ASN A 91 -1.55 13.41 -11.22
CA ASN A 91 -2.52 14.49 -11.45
C ASN A 91 -3.96 13.98 -11.31
N PRO A 92 -4.70 14.38 -10.27
CA PRO A 92 -6.08 13.95 -10.04
C PRO A 92 -7.01 14.18 -11.23
N ALA A 93 -6.77 15.25 -12.03
CA ALA A 93 -7.56 15.52 -13.24
C ALA A 93 -7.34 14.47 -14.34
N GLN A 94 -6.21 13.77 -14.35
CA GLN A 94 -5.96 12.61 -15.22
C GLN A 94 -6.41 11.31 -14.59
N THR A 95 -6.27 11.14 -13.28
CA THR A 95 -6.68 9.94 -12.54
C THR A 95 -8.16 9.62 -12.79
N VAL A 96 -9.04 10.64 -12.77
CA VAL A 96 -10.49 10.45 -12.94
C VAL A 96 -10.87 9.82 -14.30
N PRO A 97 -10.52 10.37 -15.46
CA PRO A 97 -10.86 9.76 -16.75
C PRO A 97 -10.18 8.40 -16.96
N LEU A 98 -8.94 8.22 -16.51
CA LEU A 98 -8.22 6.94 -16.62
C LEU A 98 -8.87 5.84 -15.76
N THR A 99 -9.31 6.17 -14.55
CA THR A 99 -10.06 5.22 -13.71
C THR A 99 -11.39 4.83 -14.36
N LYS A 100 -12.12 5.79 -14.95
CA LYS A 100 -13.35 5.50 -15.70
C LYS A 100 -13.07 4.61 -16.92
N GLN A 101 -11.99 4.85 -17.64
CA GLN A 101 -11.55 3.97 -18.73
C GLN A 101 -11.34 2.53 -18.24
N LEU A 102 -10.56 2.35 -17.16
CA LEU A 102 -10.30 1.02 -16.58
C LEU A 102 -11.59 0.30 -16.18
N VAL A 103 -12.53 1.02 -15.55
CA VAL A 103 -13.77 0.43 -15.04
C VAL A 103 -14.81 0.19 -16.13
N GLU A 104 -15.04 1.15 -17.03
CA GLU A 104 -16.17 1.12 -17.96
C GLU A 104 -15.81 0.55 -19.33
N GLN A 105 -14.58 0.79 -19.82
CA GLN A 105 -14.14 0.32 -21.13
C GLN A 105 -13.33 -0.97 -21.02
N ASP A 106 -12.33 -0.99 -20.13
CA ASP A 106 -11.44 -2.14 -19.96
C ASP A 106 -12.06 -3.21 -19.06
N GLN A 107 -13.10 -2.87 -18.29
CA GLN A 107 -13.87 -3.79 -17.45
C GLN A 107 -13.00 -4.54 -16.43
N VAL A 108 -12.10 -3.82 -15.74
CA VAL A 108 -11.26 -4.42 -14.69
C VAL A 108 -12.11 -5.01 -13.55
N PHE A 109 -11.63 -6.09 -12.96
CA PHE A 109 -12.26 -6.70 -11.79
C PHE A 109 -12.24 -5.75 -10.60
N LEU A 110 -11.07 -5.14 -10.34
CA LEU A 110 -10.89 -4.14 -9.29
C LEU A 110 -9.73 -3.20 -9.62
N MET A 111 -9.69 -2.06 -8.93
CA MET A 111 -8.56 -1.16 -8.90
C MET A 111 -7.59 -1.60 -7.80
N PHE A 112 -6.30 -1.76 -8.15
CA PHE A 112 -5.27 -2.26 -7.26
C PHE A 112 -4.12 -1.28 -7.13
N SER A 113 -3.73 -0.94 -5.89
CA SER A 113 -2.51 -0.18 -5.58
C SER A 113 -2.38 1.17 -6.32
N GLY A 114 -3.49 1.86 -6.57
CA GLY A 114 -3.46 3.20 -7.15
C GLY A 114 -2.68 4.18 -6.25
N LEU A 115 -1.82 5.01 -6.86
CA LEU A 115 -0.90 5.87 -6.13
C LEU A 115 -1.47 7.24 -5.80
N GLY A 116 -1.18 7.71 -4.58
CA GLY A 116 -1.29 9.10 -4.18
C GLY A 116 -2.61 9.47 -3.52
N THR A 117 -2.54 10.21 -2.40
CA THR A 117 -3.70 10.53 -1.58
C THR A 117 -4.75 11.30 -2.37
N GLN A 118 -4.38 12.45 -2.94
CA GLN A 118 -5.32 13.31 -3.65
C GLN A 118 -5.84 12.65 -4.95
N ALA A 119 -4.97 11.96 -5.69
CA ALA A 119 -5.34 11.23 -6.90
C ALA A 119 -6.40 10.17 -6.60
N GLN A 120 -6.16 9.33 -5.60
CA GLN A 120 -7.05 8.22 -5.27
C GLN A 120 -8.32 8.67 -4.54
N THR A 121 -8.27 9.77 -3.78
CA THR A 121 -9.47 10.40 -3.19
C THR A 121 -10.41 10.90 -4.30
N SER A 122 -9.89 11.44 -5.40
CA SER A 122 -10.70 11.99 -6.50
C SER A 122 -11.61 10.97 -7.20
N VAL A 123 -11.31 9.67 -7.05
CA VAL A 123 -12.08 8.57 -7.67
C VAL A 123 -12.83 7.71 -6.66
N ARG A 124 -12.65 7.98 -5.36
CA ARG A 124 -13.17 7.17 -4.27
C ARG A 124 -14.70 7.06 -4.28
N ASP A 125 -15.40 8.19 -4.40
CA ASP A 125 -16.88 8.23 -4.47
C ASP A 125 -17.42 7.45 -5.67
N TYR A 126 -16.80 7.65 -6.84
CA TYR A 126 -17.16 6.95 -8.05
C TYR A 126 -17.02 5.44 -7.90
N LEU A 127 -15.88 4.95 -7.42
CA LEU A 127 -15.62 3.53 -7.24
C LEU A 127 -16.53 2.91 -6.19
N ASN A 128 -16.80 3.60 -5.07
CA ASN A 128 -17.74 3.14 -4.05
C ASN A 128 -19.19 3.07 -4.58
N THR A 129 -19.63 4.06 -5.36
CA THR A 129 -20.96 4.05 -6.02
C THR A 129 -21.08 2.90 -7.01
N LYS A 130 -20.04 2.63 -7.79
CA LYS A 130 -19.98 1.52 -8.77
C LYS A 130 -19.73 0.15 -8.11
N LYS A 131 -19.45 0.10 -6.81
CA LYS A 131 -19.06 -1.11 -6.07
C LYS A 131 -17.86 -1.82 -6.71
N VAL A 132 -16.88 -1.03 -7.15
CA VAL A 132 -15.61 -1.52 -7.66
C VAL A 132 -14.59 -1.39 -6.54
N PRO A 133 -13.98 -2.48 -6.05
CA PRO A 133 -12.97 -2.39 -5.02
C PRO A 133 -11.79 -1.52 -5.44
N GLN A 134 -11.39 -0.61 -4.57
CA GLN A 134 -10.16 0.19 -4.63
C GLN A 134 -9.25 -0.34 -3.53
N LEU A 135 -8.53 -1.42 -3.85
CA LEU A 135 -7.78 -2.21 -2.87
C LEU A 135 -6.33 -1.81 -2.80
N PHE A 136 -5.85 -1.72 -1.55
CA PHE A 136 -4.45 -1.53 -1.23
C PHE A 136 -3.85 -0.29 -1.86
N VAL A 137 -4.61 0.81 -1.79
CA VAL A 137 -4.20 2.11 -2.30
C VAL A 137 -2.80 2.45 -1.80
N ALA A 138 -1.90 2.83 -2.70
CA ALA A 138 -0.51 3.16 -2.38
C ALA A 138 -0.42 4.57 -1.77
N THR A 139 -0.97 4.70 -0.58
CA THR A 139 -0.93 5.88 0.30
C THR A 139 -1.33 5.45 1.72
N GLY A 140 -0.66 6.04 2.71
CA GLY A 140 -0.97 5.84 4.12
C GLY A 140 -1.96 6.86 4.69
N ALA A 141 -2.73 7.58 3.86
CA ALA A 141 -3.71 8.52 4.39
C ALA A 141 -4.69 7.80 5.31
N THR A 142 -4.82 8.30 6.52
CA THR A 142 -5.57 7.67 7.62
C THR A 142 -7.05 7.45 7.28
N THR A 143 -7.59 8.27 6.38
CA THR A 143 -8.98 8.15 5.91
C THR A 143 -9.31 6.79 5.30
N TRP A 144 -8.33 6.06 4.72
CA TRP A 144 -8.58 4.78 4.03
C TRP A 144 -9.04 3.66 4.98
N GLY A 145 -8.56 3.66 6.21
CA GLY A 145 -9.04 2.73 7.25
C GLY A 145 -10.12 3.34 8.14
N LYS A 146 -9.96 4.62 8.51
CA LYS A 146 -10.86 5.31 9.44
C LYS A 146 -12.27 5.50 8.89
N ASP A 147 -12.41 5.84 7.61
CA ASP A 147 -13.70 6.11 6.97
C ASP A 147 -14.31 4.88 6.29
N PHE A 148 -13.84 3.69 6.59
CA PHE A 148 -14.33 2.46 5.95
C PHE A 148 -15.84 2.30 6.05
N GLY A 149 -16.47 2.77 7.13
CA GLY A 149 -17.92 2.76 7.30
C GLY A 149 -18.68 3.47 6.17
N ASN A 150 -18.13 4.56 5.66
CA ASN A 150 -18.69 5.37 4.57
C ASN A 150 -18.23 4.86 3.19
N PHE A 151 -17.01 4.31 3.10
CA PHE A 151 -16.36 3.92 1.85
C PHE A 151 -15.94 2.44 1.87
N LYS A 152 -16.93 1.57 1.93
CA LYS A 152 -16.75 0.11 2.11
C LYS A 152 -16.02 -0.60 0.96
N TRP A 153 -15.73 0.11 -0.13
CA TRP A 153 -15.06 -0.43 -1.31
C TRP A 153 -13.64 0.11 -1.47
N THR A 154 -13.11 0.77 -0.43
CA THR A 154 -11.76 1.38 -0.47
C THR A 154 -10.99 1.02 0.78
N MET A 155 -9.70 0.65 0.63
CA MET A 155 -8.74 0.52 1.72
C MET A 155 -7.30 0.63 1.25
N SER A 156 -6.41 1.10 2.13
CA SER A 156 -4.96 1.08 1.93
C SER A 156 -4.33 -0.25 2.32
N TRP A 157 -3.00 -0.32 2.17
CA TRP A 157 -2.20 -1.45 2.64
C TRP A 157 -1.12 -1.04 3.65
N GLN A 158 -0.39 0.04 3.36
CA GLN A 158 0.71 0.53 4.18
C GLN A 158 0.25 1.18 5.50
N PRO A 159 1.15 1.38 6.47
CA PRO A 159 0.85 2.07 7.72
C PRO A 159 0.23 3.45 7.51
N PRO A 160 -0.69 3.87 8.40
CA PRO A 160 -1.31 5.19 8.30
C PRO A 160 -0.32 6.29 8.70
N TYR A 161 -0.31 7.38 7.96
CA TYR A 161 0.59 8.53 8.18
C TYR A 161 0.44 9.17 9.57
N GLN A 162 -0.77 9.18 10.14
CA GLN A 162 -0.93 9.65 11.51
C GLN A 162 -0.27 8.70 12.52
N GLY A 163 -0.26 7.38 12.26
CA GLY A 163 0.44 6.41 13.09
C GLY A 163 1.95 6.63 13.04
N GLU A 164 2.51 6.68 11.83
CA GLU A 164 3.94 6.96 11.60
C GLU A 164 4.38 8.27 12.28
N ALA A 165 3.63 9.35 12.08
CA ALA A 165 3.96 10.64 12.69
C ALA A 165 3.87 10.64 14.23
N ARG A 166 3.01 9.81 14.83
CA ARG A 166 2.96 9.60 16.29
C ARG A 166 4.20 8.86 16.79
N ILE A 167 4.74 7.92 16.04
CA ILE A 167 6.02 7.27 16.38
C ILE A 167 7.13 8.32 16.42
N TYR A 168 7.21 9.19 15.42
CA TYR A 168 8.17 10.30 15.42
C TYR A 168 7.96 11.26 16.62
N ALA A 169 6.71 11.57 16.94
CA ALA A 169 6.42 12.42 18.10
C ALA A 169 6.91 11.78 19.41
N LYS A 170 6.72 10.48 19.59
CA LYS A 170 7.23 9.73 20.75
C LYS A 170 8.75 9.78 20.80
N ASP A 171 9.41 9.53 19.67
CA ASP A 171 10.86 9.53 19.59
C ASP A 171 11.45 10.92 19.89
N VAL A 172 10.89 11.99 19.33
CA VAL A 172 11.37 13.36 19.58
C VAL A 172 11.15 13.78 21.02
N LEU A 173 10.01 13.44 21.65
CA LEU A 173 9.74 13.73 23.05
C LEU A 173 10.72 13.03 23.99
N GLN A 174 11.15 11.83 23.64
CA GLN A 174 12.11 11.05 24.43
C GLN A 174 13.54 11.54 24.25
N ASN A 175 13.96 11.79 23.01
CA ASN A 175 15.36 12.03 22.66
C ASN A 175 15.71 13.53 22.50
N HIS A 176 14.70 14.37 22.19
CA HIS A 176 14.85 15.80 21.93
C HIS A 176 13.75 16.63 22.62
N PRO A 177 13.59 16.56 23.97
CA PRO A 177 12.42 17.11 24.68
C PRO A 177 12.30 18.65 24.62
N ASN A 178 13.32 19.33 24.17
CA ASN A 178 13.35 20.79 24.00
C ASN A 178 13.46 21.23 22.55
N ALA A 179 13.18 20.32 21.60
CA ALA A 179 13.28 20.60 20.17
C ALA A 179 12.42 21.78 19.73
N LYS A 180 12.98 22.61 18.86
CA LYS A 180 12.27 23.61 18.05
C LYS A 180 11.94 22.99 16.71
N ILE A 181 10.72 22.43 16.62
CA ILE A 181 10.30 21.63 15.49
C ILE A 181 9.86 22.53 14.32
N GLY A 182 10.40 22.26 13.15
CA GLY A 182 9.91 22.79 11.89
C GLY A 182 9.37 21.67 11.01
N VAL A 183 8.27 21.91 10.31
CA VAL A 183 7.66 20.91 9.43
C VAL A 183 7.61 21.46 7.99
N LEU A 184 8.24 20.75 7.07
CA LEU A 184 8.02 20.89 5.63
C LEU A 184 7.06 19.79 5.18
N TYR A 185 5.96 20.15 4.55
CA TYR A 185 4.93 19.19 4.14
C TYR A 185 4.34 19.52 2.77
N GLN A 186 3.91 18.48 2.03
CA GLN A 186 3.20 18.67 0.76
C GLN A 186 1.84 19.34 1.02
N ASN A 187 1.47 20.31 0.19
CA ASN A 187 0.26 21.11 0.34
C ASN A 187 -0.98 20.35 -0.17
N ASP A 188 -1.27 19.23 0.45
CA ASP A 188 -2.45 18.39 0.18
C ASP A 188 -2.82 17.53 1.39
N ASP A 189 -3.82 16.64 1.24
CA ASP A 189 -4.29 15.75 2.29
C ASP A 189 -3.19 14.81 2.82
N TYR A 190 -2.22 14.44 1.98
CA TYR A 190 -1.07 13.63 2.40
C TYR A 190 -0.22 14.36 3.45
N GLY A 191 0.21 15.58 3.16
CA GLY A 191 1.04 16.36 4.08
C GLY A 191 0.28 16.79 5.34
N GLN A 192 -1.02 17.11 5.20
CA GLN A 192 -1.87 17.47 6.33
C GLN A 192 -2.10 16.28 7.28
N ASP A 193 -2.21 15.07 6.76
CA ASP A 193 -2.40 13.86 7.56
C ASP A 193 -1.18 13.58 8.46
N TYR A 194 0.04 13.71 7.91
CA TYR A 194 1.27 13.65 8.71
C TYR A 194 1.34 14.76 9.77
N LEU A 195 1.06 16.01 9.38
CA LEU A 195 1.08 17.15 10.29
C LEU A 195 0.10 16.95 11.45
N LYS A 196 -1.09 16.42 11.15
CA LYS A 196 -2.09 16.08 12.17
C LYS A 196 -1.54 15.00 13.12
N GLY A 197 -1.00 13.90 12.59
CA GLY A 197 -0.44 12.81 13.38
C GLY A 197 0.69 13.29 14.32
N LEU A 198 1.60 14.14 13.81
CA LEU A 198 2.66 14.73 14.62
C LEU A 198 2.08 15.61 15.73
N THR A 199 1.15 16.51 15.40
CA THR A 199 0.52 17.41 16.37
C THR A 199 -0.21 16.63 17.47
N ASP A 200 -1.00 15.63 17.09
CA ASP A 200 -1.72 14.77 18.02
C ASP A 200 -0.76 13.93 18.89
N GLY A 201 0.34 13.45 18.30
CA GLY A 201 1.36 12.67 19.01
C GLY A 201 2.15 13.48 20.05
N LEU A 202 2.41 14.76 19.75
CA LEU A 202 3.03 15.69 20.70
C LEU A 202 2.10 16.11 21.84
N GLY A 203 0.77 16.04 21.64
CA GLY A 203 -0.23 16.40 22.66
C GLY A 203 -0.01 17.80 23.23
N ASP A 204 0.12 17.92 24.56
CA ASP A 204 0.36 19.20 25.26
C ASP A 204 1.68 19.88 24.87
N LYS A 205 2.58 19.16 24.21
CA LYS A 205 3.85 19.68 23.68
C LYS A 205 3.78 20.13 22.23
N ALA A 206 2.59 20.22 21.63
CA ALA A 206 2.41 20.65 20.24
C ALA A 206 2.99 22.06 19.95
N SER A 207 3.16 22.90 20.98
CA SER A 207 3.86 24.19 20.88
C SER A 207 5.36 24.07 20.55
N MET A 208 5.95 22.86 20.61
CA MET A 208 7.30 22.59 20.08
C MET A 208 7.37 22.80 18.57
N ILE A 209 6.25 22.71 17.84
CA ILE A 209 6.17 23.06 16.41
C ILE A 209 6.18 24.59 16.29
N VAL A 210 7.37 25.16 16.08
CA VAL A 210 7.57 26.61 15.99
C VAL A 210 7.32 27.18 14.61
N ALA A 211 7.41 26.35 13.56
CA ALA A 211 7.18 26.75 12.17
C ALA A 211 6.65 25.60 11.31
N LYS A 212 5.77 25.94 10.36
CA LYS A 212 5.19 25.00 9.38
C LYS A 212 5.19 25.66 8.01
N GLU A 213 5.78 25.00 7.02
CA GLU A 213 5.81 25.49 5.64
C GLU A 213 5.34 24.40 4.70
N SER A 214 4.40 24.71 3.82
CA SER A 214 3.94 23.79 2.80
C SER A 214 4.60 24.09 1.46
N TYR A 215 4.73 23.06 0.62
CA TYR A 215 5.17 23.17 -0.76
C TYR A 215 4.15 22.53 -1.70
N ASP A 216 4.02 23.08 -2.90
CA ASP A 216 3.20 22.45 -3.94
C ASP A 216 4.02 21.38 -4.67
N VAL A 217 3.41 20.23 -4.96
CA VAL A 217 4.09 19.09 -5.59
C VAL A 217 4.68 19.42 -6.96
N THR A 218 4.12 20.44 -7.64
CA THR A 218 4.61 20.95 -8.93
C THR A 218 5.69 22.01 -8.81
N ALA A 219 6.03 22.46 -7.59
CA ALA A 219 7.11 23.41 -7.38
C ALA A 219 8.47 22.84 -7.84
N ALA A 220 9.34 23.71 -8.31
CA ALA A 220 10.69 23.31 -8.74
C ALA A 220 11.52 22.75 -7.58
N ASP A 221 11.42 23.39 -6.43
CA ASP A 221 12.10 23.03 -5.18
C ASP A 221 11.40 23.67 -3.96
N PRO A 222 11.71 23.23 -2.72
CA PRO A 222 11.16 23.77 -1.48
C PRO A 222 12.12 24.75 -0.77
N PHE A 223 13.06 25.41 -1.46
CA PHE A 223 14.16 26.14 -0.82
C PHE A 223 13.70 27.39 -0.08
N ALA A 224 12.67 28.08 -0.59
CA ALA A 224 12.09 29.24 0.08
C ALA A 224 11.49 28.86 1.44
N GLN A 225 10.78 27.74 1.50
CA GLN A 225 10.16 27.18 2.71
C GLN A 225 11.24 26.80 3.72
N LEU A 226 12.28 26.09 3.27
CA LEU A 226 13.41 25.68 4.14
C LEU A 226 14.19 26.88 4.68
N THR A 227 14.33 27.96 3.90
CA THR A 227 14.93 29.22 4.35
C THR A 227 14.14 29.84 5.50
N LYS A 228 12.80 29.86 5.40
CA LYS A 228 11.93 30.37 6.47
C LYS A 228 12.01 29.49 7.73
N LEU A 229 12.00 28.15 7.58
CA LEU A 229 12.15 27.22 8.71
C LEU A 229 13.50 27.45 9.42
N LYS A 230 14.60 27.60 8.69
CA LYS A 230 15.91 27.92 9.26
C LYS A 230 15.89 29.25 9.99
N ALA A 231 15.30 30.30 9.40
CA ALA A 231 15.18 31.65 10.01
C ALA A 231 14.33 31.65 11.28
N ALA A 232 13.36 30.75 11.40
CA ALA A 232 12.56 30.54 12.61
C ALA A 232 13.33 29.85 13.76
N GLY A 233 14.59 29.48 13.56
CA GLY A 233 15.46 28.87 14.56
C GLY A 233 15.16 27.38 14.78
N VAL A 234 14.61 26.69 13.79
CA VAL A 234 14.32 25.25 13.81
C VAL A 234 15.63 24.47 13.98
N ASP A 235 15.66 23.56 14.94
CA ASP A 235 16.76 22.62 15.22
C ASP A 235 16.38 21.16 14.94
N THR A 236 15.08 20.89 14.74
CA THR A 236 14.53 19.58 14.42
C THR A 236 13.56 19.71 13.27
N LEU A 237 13.90 19.14 12.12
CA LEU A 237 13.19 19.28 10.85
C LEU A 237 12.45 18.00 10.49
N PHE A 238 11.14 18.11 10.31
CA PHE A 238 10.32 17.04 9.77
C PHE A 238 10.10 17.27 8.26
N LEU A 239 10.38 16.23 7.48
CA LEU A 239 10.20 16.22 6.02
C LEU A 239 9.07 15.26 5.68
N PHE A 240 7.86 15.78 5.49
CA PHE A 240 6.69 15.07 5.01
C PHE A 240 6.49 15.35 3.52
N SER A 241 7.41 14.79 2.72
CA SER A 241 7.56 15.13 1.31
C SER A 241 7.82 13.89 0.46
N THR A 242 7.51 13.98 -0.82
CA THR A 242 7.81 12.95 -1.82
C THR A 242 9.32 12.92 -2.15
N PRO A 243 9.86 11.88 -2.83
CA PRO A 243 11.31 11.67 -2.95
C PRO A 243 12.09 12.85 -3.53
N LYS A 244 11.62 13.51 -4.60
CA LYS A 244 12.34 14.64 -5.21
C LYS A 244 12.52 15.81 -4.25
N PRO A 245 11.44 16.37 -3.63
CA PRO A 245 11.62 17.44 -2.64
C PRO A 245 12.41 17.01 -1.41
N SER A 246 12.32 15.74 -0.99
CA SER A 246 13.13 15.20 0.12
C SER A 246 14.63 15.26 -0.19
N ILE A 247 15.04 14.77 -1.38
CA ILE A 247 16.44 14.84 -1.84
C ILE A 247 16.92 16.29 -1.88
N GLN A 248 16.10 17.19 -2.45
CA GLN A 248 16.42 18.61 -2.55
C GLN A 248 16.55 19.26 -1.16
N SER A 249 15.67 18.92 -0.22
CA SER A 249 15.69 19.42 1.15
C SER A 249 16.97 19.00 1.90
N LEU A 250 17.32 17.71 1.82
CA LEU A 250 18.51 17.15 2.45
C LEU A 250 19.79 17.80 1.89
N ALA A 251 19.87 18.01 0.57
CA ALA A 251 20.99 18.70 -0.06
C ALA A 251 21.07 20.19 0.33
N PHE A 252 19.90 20.87 0.37
CA PHE A 252 19.81 22.28 0.75
C PHE A 252 20.29 22.52 2.19
N VAL A 253 19.83 21.70 3.14
CA VAL A 253 20.22 21.77 4.55
C VAL A 253 21.74 21.77 4.69
N SER A 254 22.43 20.87 3.98
CA SER A 254 23.88 20.79 3.98
C SER A 254 24.55 22.00 3.30
N LYS A 255 24.01 22.42 2.14
CA LYS A 255 24.52 23.57 1.37
C LYS A 255 24.55 24.86 2.17
N VAL A 256 23.55 25.08 3.03
CA VAL A 256 23.43 26.30 3.85
C VAL A 256 24.03 26.14 5.26
N ALA A 257 24.84 25.09 5.49
CA ALA A 257 25.44 24.76 6.78
C ALA A 257 24.43 24.77 7.94
N TRP A 258 23.24 24.23 7.70
CA TRP A 258 22.21 24.02 8.72
C TRP A 258 22.27 22.55 9.14
N THR A 259 22.29 22.28 10.44
CA THR A 259 22.49 20.93 10.99
C THR A 259 21.38 20.50 11.95
N PRO A 260 20.11 20.49 11.51
CA PRO A 260 19.02 20.04 12.36
C PRO A 260 19.07 18.52 12.54
N THR A 261 18.44 18.01 13.59
CA THR A 261 17.94 16.63 13.59
C THR A 261 16.85 16.50 12.54
N ILE A 262 16.86 15.45 11.73
CA ILE A 262 15.91 15.28 10.61
C ILE A 262 15.06 14.04 10.82
N TYR A 263 13.76 14.21 10.75
CA TYR A 263 12.79 13.12 10.64
C TYR A 263 12.26 13.08 9.19
N LEU A 264 12.56 11.98 8.50
CA LEU A 264 12.15 11.75 7.11
C LEU A 264 11.04 10.70 7.07
N ASN A 265 9.96 11.01 6.38
CA ASN A 265 8.86 10.06 6.22
C ASN A 265 9.22 8.79 5.44
N SER A 266 8.55 7.69 5.76
CA SER A 266 8.83 6.35 5.21
C SER A 266 8.69 6.28 3.68
N VAL A 267 7.78 7.04 3.10
CA VAL A 267 7.54 7.05 1.65
C VAL A 267 8.61 7.80 0.84
N SER A 268 9.67 8.30 1.49
CA SER A 268 10.82 8.94 0.82
C SER A 268 12.16 8.40 1.28
N ASN A 269 12.17 7.38 2.13
CA ASN A 269 13.36 6.85 2.76
C ASN A 269 14.09 5.68 2.04
N PRO A 270 13.63 5.08 0.90
CA PRO A 270 14.43 4.03 0.29
C PRO A 270 15.90 4.44 0.12
N GLN A 271 16.80 3.50 0.39
CA GLN A 271 18.24 3.76 0.38
C GLN A 271 18.73 4.47 -0.90
N VAL A 272 18.18 4.10 -2.06
CA VAL A 272 18.56 4.71 -3.34
C VAL A 272 18.33 6.23 -3.36
N TYR A 273 17.32 6.74 -2.65
CA TYR A 273 17.04 8.18 -2.56
C TYR A 273 17.91 8.86 -1.52
N MET A 274 18.29 8.18 -0.44
CA MET A 274 19.29 8.65 0.51
C MET A 274 20.66 8.80 -0.17
N LEU A 275 21.06 7.81 -0.95
CA LEU A 275 22.30 7.87 -1.74
C LEU A 275 22.23 8.94 -2.83
N ALA A 276 21.07 9.16 -3.45
CA ALA A 276 20.87 10.26 -4.39
C ALA A 276 21.00 11.63 -3.70
N ALA A 277 20.47 11.78 -2.48
CA ALA A 277 20.65 13.00 -1.68
C ALA A 277 22.13 13.21 -1.31
N ALA A 278 22.86 12.17 -0.91
CA ALA A 278 24.30 12.23 -0.66
C ALA A 278 25.08 12.68 -1.90
N LYS A 279 24.76 12.11 -3.07
CA LYS A 279 25.34 12.52 -4.35
C LYS A 279 25.01 13.97 -4.72
N ALA A 280 23.88 14.48 -4.29
CA ALA A 280 23.48 15.89 -4.43
C ALA A 280 24.13 16.81 -3.38
N GLY A 281 25.01 16.30 -2.52
CA GLY A 281 25.75 17.05 -1.53
C GLY A 281 25.18 17.03 -0.11
N ALA A 282 24.18 16.20 0.18
CA ALA A 282 23.65 16.06 1.53
C ALA A 282 24.65 15.35 2.47
N ALA A 283 24.87 15.90 3.65
CA ALA A 283 25.74 15.30 4.67
C ALA A 283 25.11 14.14 5.42
N LEU A 284 23.78 13.98 5.36
CA LEU A 284 22.97 12.89 5.93
C LEU A 284 23.35 12.47 7.36
N LYS A 285 23.58 13.46 8.21
CA LYS A 285 23.82 13.24 9.64
C LYS A 285 22.49 13.38 10.40
N ASN A 286 22.30 12.56 11.44
CA ASN A 286 21.15 12.64 12.33
C ASN A 286 19.78 12.55 11.58
N VAL A 287 19.67 11.60 10.65
CA VAL A 287 18.42 11.33 9.94
C VAL A 287 17.74 10.10 10.54
N THR A 288 16.54 10.29 11.01
CA THR A 288 15.64 9.26 11.57
C THR A 288 14.44 9.06 10.66
N SER A 289 13.97 7.83 10.55
CA SER A 289 12.76 7.45 9.83
C SER A 289 12.11 6.27 10.52
N VAL A 290 11.11 5.64 9.90
CA VAL A 290 10.58 4.34 10.30
C VAL A 290 10.63 3.36 9.14
N GLY A 291 10.63 2.07 9.46
CA GLY A 291 10.55 0.99 8.49
C GLY A 291 9.57 -0.09 8.95
N TYR A 292 8.93 -0.74 7.99
CA TYR A 292 8.08 -1.92 8.17
C TYR A 292 8.37 -3.00 7.13
N ILE A 293 9.13 -2.65 6.09
CA ILE A 293 9.59 -3.51 5.00
C ILE A 293 11.08 -3.74 5.15
N LYS A 294 11.57 -4.93 4.84
CA LYS A 294 13.00 -5.25 4.77
C LYS A 294 13.66 -4.44 3.65
N ASP A 295 14.79 -3.80 3.95
CA ASP A 295 15.58 -3.11 2.93
C ASP A 295 16.33 -4.13 2.08
N PRO A 296 16.13 -4.18 0.74
CA PRO A 296 16.77 -5.16 -0.12
C PRO A 296 18.30 -4.98 -0.24
N THR A 297 18.83 -3.85 0.23
CA THR A 297 20.26 -3.54 0.21
C THR A 297 20.96 -3.89 1.51
N ASP A 298 20.21 -4.18 2.58
CA ASP A 298 20.77 -4.51 3.89
C ASP A 298 21.31 -5.95 3.91
N PRO A 299 22.61 -6.13 4.18
CA PRO A 299 23.25 -7.44 4.22
C PRO A 299 22.64 -8.42 5.25
N GLN A 300 21.99 -7.92 6.31
CA GLN A 300 21.33 -8.79 7.29
C GLN A 300 20.27 -9.69 6.66
N TRP A 301 19.66 -9.27 5.56
CA TRP A 301 18.64 -10.02 4.83
C TRP A 301 19.20 -10.86 3.66
N ALA A 302 20.51 -10.94 3.49
CA ALA A 302 21.12 -11.60 2.32
C ALA A 302 20.69 -13.07 2.16
N ASN A 303 20.48 -13.78 3.28
CA ASN A 303 20.07 -15.17 3.31
C ASN A 303 18.58 -15.38 3.63
N ASP A 304 17.81 -14.31 3.78
CA ASP A 304 16.38 -14.37 4.07
C ASP A 304 15.59 -14.93 2.87
N ASP A 305 14.64 -15.82 3.13
CA ASP A 305 13.89 -16.48 2.06
C ASP A 305 12.94 -15.54 1.32
N GLY A 306 12.40 -14.53 2.01
CA GLY A 306 11.63 -13.45 1.38
C GLY A 306 12.51 -12.64 0.42
N MET A 307 13.76 -12.34 0.81
CA MET A 307 14.71 -11.64 -0.07
C MET A 307 15.16 -12.50 -1.24
N LYS A 308 15.32 -13.81 -1.07
CA LYS A 308 15.59 -14.71 -2.20
C LYS A 308 14.44 -14.72 -3.20
N LEU A 309 13.20 -14.82 -2.69
CA LEU A 309 11.98 -14.74 -3.52
C LEU A 309 11.90 -13.38 -4.24
N TYR A 310 12.12 -12.26 -3.52
CA TYR A 310 12.15 -10.93 -4.13
C TYR A 310 13.13 -10.85 -5.30
N LYS A 311 14.38 -11.32 -5.11
CA LYS A 311 15.40 -11.33 -6.17
C LYS A 311 14.98 -12.18 -7.38
N GLN A 312 14.33 -13.33 -7.16
CA GLN A 312 13.78 -14.16 -8.24
C GLN A 312 12.67 -13.45 -9.02
N VAL A 313 11.77 -12.75 -8.33
CA VAL A 313 10.69 -11.98 -8.94
C VAL A 313 11.25 -10.85 -9.82
N ILE A 314 12.18 -10.07 -9.26
CA ILE A 314 12.73 -8.87 -9.93
C ILE A 314 13.71 -9.22 -11.06
N ALA A 315 14.34 -10.40 -11.04
CA ALA A 315 15.33 -10.81 -12.03
C ALA A 315 14.84 -10.74 -13.49
N ASN A 316 13.54 -10.92 -13.72
CA ASN A 316 12.92 -10.87 -15.03
C ASN A 316 12.19 -9.54 -15.33
N CYS A 317 12.37 -8.53 -14.50
CA CYS A 317 11.78 -7.20 -14.67
C CYS A 317 12.83 -6.22 -15.18
N SER A 318 12.86 -5.95 -16.48
CA SER A 318 13.85 -5.04 -17.08
C SER A 318 13.73 -3.58 -16.65
N THR A 319 12.58 -3.19 -16.10
CA THR A 319 12.27 -1.83 -15.62
C THR A 319 12.41 -1.69 -14.10
N CYS A 320 12.73 -2.78 -13.40
CA CYS A 320 12.90 -2.78 -11.95
C CYS A 320 14.38 -2.61 -11.56
N ASN A 321 14.59 -2.06 -10.36
CA ASN A 321 15.89 -2.01 -9.71
C ASN A 321 15.83 -2.82 -8.42
N VAL A 322 16.62 -3.88 -8.32
CA VAL A 322 16.64 -4.77 -7.14
C VAL A 322 17.00 -4.07 -5.84
N GLN A 323 17.66 -2.91 -5.92
CA GLN A 323 18.04 -2.09 -4.77
C GLN A 323 16.99 -1.06 -4.37
N ASP A 324 15.92 -0.91 -5.15
CA ASP A 324 14.90 0.10 -4.89
C ASP A 324 13.86 -0.40 -3.90
N GLY A 325 13.72 0.29 -2.77
CA GLY A 325 12.72 -0.01 -1.74
C GLY A 325 11.28 0.06 -2.23
N PHE A 326 11.00 0.79 -3.31
CA PHE A 326 9.66 0.79 -3.90
C PHE A 326 9.36 -0.48 -4.69
N ASN A 327 10.39 -1.15 -5.23
CA ASN A 327 10.17 -2.44 -5.88
C ASN A 327 9.80 -3.52 -4.86
N ILE A 328 10.45 -3.57 -3.71
CA ILE A 328 10.05 -4.56 -2.69
C ILE A 328 8.69 -4.23 -2.08
N TYR A 329 8.31 -2.94 -1.96
CA TYR A 329 6.95 -2.55 -1.62
C TYR A 329 5.93 -3.11 -2.62
N GLY A 330 6.17 -2.92 -3.93
CA GLY A 330 5.30 -3.45 -4.98
C GLY A 330 5.15 -4.97 -4.91
N VAL A 331 6.26 -5.70 -4.71
CA VAL A 331 6.22 -7.16 -4.54
C VAL A 331 5.44 -7.55 -3.29
N ALA A 332 5.62 -6.83 -2.17
CA ALA A 332 4.96 -7.13 -0.90
C ALA A 332 3.44 -6.91 -0.96
N VAL A 333 2.98 -5.81 -1.54
CA VAL A 333 1.54 -5.56 -1.68
C VAL A 333 0.89 -6.50 -2.69
N ALA A 334 1.58 -6.85 -3.78
CA ALA A 334 1.11 -7.83 -4.75
C ALA A 334 1.04 -9.25 -4.16
N TYR A 335 1.94 -9.59 -3.25
CA TYR A 335 1.88 -10.84 -2.47
C TYR A 335 0.58 -10.93 -1.67
N THR A 336 0.23 -9.88 -0.93
CA THR A 336 -1.04 -9.79 -0.18
C THR A 336 -2.25 -9.90 -1.13
N MET A 337 -2.22 -9.22 -2.28
CA MET A 337 -3.32 -9.29 -3.26
C MET A 337 -3.51 -10.73 -3.79
N VAL A 338 -2.43 -11.42 -4.10
CA VAL A 338 -2.49 -12.84 -4.51
C VAL A 338 -3.04 -13.71 -3.39
N GLY A 339 -2.67 -13.45 -2.14
CA GLY A 339 -3.22 -14.11 -0.95
C GLY A 339 -4.75 -13.97 -0.86
N VAL A 340 -5.25 -12.75 -1.02
CA VAL A 340 -6.69 -12.44 -1.04
C VAL A 340 -7.41 -13.20 -2.16
N LEU A 341 -6.86 -13.17 -3.39
CA LEU A 341 -7.43 -13.87 -4.54
C LEU A 341 -7.43 -15.39 -4.34
N LYS A 342 -6.37 -15.96 -3.77
CA LYS A 342 -6.30 -17.40 -3.42
C LYS A 342 -7.34 -17.77 -2.38
N GLN A 343 -7.51 -16.96 -1.35
CA GLN A 343 -8.51 -17.17 -0.29
C GLN A 343 -9.95 -17.07 -0.83
N ALA A 344 -10.20 -16.19 -1.81
CA ALA A 344 -11.50 -16.09 -2.47
C ALA A 344 -11.89 -17.36 -3.25
N GLY A 345 -10.92 -18.16 -3.67
CA GLY A 345 -11.12 -19.44 -4.34
C GLY A 345 -11.91 -19.31 -5.63
N ASN A 346 -13.03 -20.01 -5.73
CA ASN A 346 -13.93 -19.94 -6.87
C ASN A 346 -15.01 -18.84 -6.74
N ASN A 347 -15.11 -18.18 -5.59
CA ASN A 347 -16.01 -17.05 -5.37
C ASN A 347 -15.24 -15.72 -5.59
N LEU A 348 -14.89 -15.44 -6.85
CA LEU A 348 -14.23 -14.22 -7.27
C LEU A 348 -15.24 -13.12 -7.59
N THR A 349 -16.08 -12.79 -6.59
CA THR A 349 -16.93 -11.60 -6.62
C THR A 349 -16.22 -10.43 -5.94
N ARG A 350 -16.46 -9.20 -6.41
CA ARG A 350 -15.96 -7.97 -5.80
C ARG A 350 -16.27 -7.89 -4.33
N ALA A 351 -17.52 -8.28 -3.96
CA ALA A 351 -17.98 -8.27 -2.57
C ALA A 351 -17.19 -9.24 -1.69
N ASN A 352 -16.91 -10.45 -2.17
CA ASN A 352 -16.15 -11.45 -1.41
C ASN A 352 -14.67 -11.04 -1.26
N VAL A 353 -14.05 -10.58 -2.33
CA VAL A 353 -12.66 -10.09 -2.29
C VAL A 353 -12.53 -8.90 -1.34
N MET A 354 -13.46 -7.95 -1.40
CA MET A 354 -13.47 -6.81 -0.47
C MET A 354 -13.67 -7.25 0.99
N LYS A 355 -14.56 -8.21 1.25
CA LYS A 355 -14.77 -8.78 2.58
C LYS A 355 -13.48 -9.42 3.11
N ILE A 356 -12.83 -10.27 2.31
CA ILE A 356 -11.57 -10.92 2.72
C ILE A 356 -10.51 -9.87 3.05
N ALA A 357 -10.28 -8.92 2.15
CA ALA A 357 -9.28 -7.88 2.35
C ALA A 357 -9.55 -7.02 3.59
N SER A 358 -10.82 -6.64 3.82
CA SER A 358 -11.15 -5.68 4.88
C SER A 358 -11.37 -6.29 6.26
N THR A 359 -11.61 -7.63 6.36
CA THR A 359 -11.99 -8.23 7.64
C THR A 359 -11.31 -9.57 7.97
N GLN A 360 -10.50 -10.12 7.08
CA GLN A 360 -10.01 -11.50 7.23
C GLN A 360 -8.51 -11.65 6.92
N LEU A 361 -7.78 -10.55 6.73
CA LEU A 361 -6.33 -10.65 6.56
C LEU A 361 -5.70 -11.14 7.86
N ASN A 362 -4.84 -12.12 7.73
CA ASN A 362 -3.96 -12.61 8.78
C ASN A 362 -2.73 -13.22 8.11
N GLU A 363 -1.88 -12.38 7.56
CA GLU A 363 -0.77 -12.76 6.70
C GLU A 363 0.56 -12.44 7.36
N SER A 364 1.48 -13.40 7.32
CA SER A 364 2.90 -13.18 7.55
C SER A 364 3.57 -12.94 6.20
N ASN A 365 3.67 -11.69 5.81
CA ASN A 365 4.25 -11.30 4.53
C ASN A 365 5.79 -11.40 4.60
N PRO A 366 6.45 -12.19 3.74
CA PRO A 366 7.87 -12.49 3.88
C PRO A 366 8.80 -11.28 3.60
N PHE A 367 8.27 -10.20 3.06
CA PHE A 367 9.01 -8.99 2.73
C PHE A 367 8.98 -7.94 3.84
N LEU A 368 8.13 -8.11 4.85
CA LEU A 368 8.02 -7.21 5.99
C LEU A 368 9.08 -7.53 7.05
N LEU A 369 9.36 -6.56 7.92
CA LEU A 369 10.22 -6.76 9.07
C LEU A 369 9.66 -7.86 9.98
N PRO A 370 10.52 -8.68 10.62
CA PRO A 370 10.08 -9.70 11.57
C PRO A 370 9.20 -9.09 12.67
N GLY A 371 8.00 -9.63 12.84
CA GLY A 371 7.02 -9.13 13.82
C GLY A 371 5.94 -8.23 13.21
N VAL A 372 6.15 -7.64 12.04
CA VAL A 372 5.11 -6.91 11.31
C VAL A 372 4.16 -7.90 10.63
N LYS A 373 2.85 -7.67 10.78
CA LYS A 373 1.80 -8.53 10.22
C LYS A 373 0.81 -7.70 9.40
N VAL A 374 0.25 -8.33 8.37
CA VAL A 374 -0.87 -7.78 7.62
C VAL A 374 -2.16 -8.38 8.16
N THR A 375 -2.92 -7.62 8.94
CA THR A 375 -4.12 -8.11 9.63
C THR A 375 -5.28 -7.13 9.52
N THR A 376 -6.49 -7.64 9.29
CA THR A 376 -7.72 -6.86 9.34
C THR A 376 -8.81 -7.62 10.08
N THR A 377 -9.72 -6.89 10.70
CA THR A 377 -10.89 -7.43 11.38
C THR A 377 -12.13 -6.63 11.03
N SER A 378 -13.31 -7.05 11.50
CA SER A 378 -14.54 -6.28 11.31
C SER A 378 -14.53 -4.87 11.94
N ASN A 379 -13.59 -4.62 12.85
CA ASN A 379 -13.49 -3.36 13.60
C ASN A 379 -12.19 -2.61 13.33
N ASP A 380 -11.31 -3.17 12.50
CA ASP A 380 -10.02 -2.58 12.18
C ASP A 380 -9.66 -2.86 10.71
N HIS A 381 -9.63 -1.80 9.93
CA HIS A 381 -9.41 -1.84 8.48
C HIS A 381 -8.05 -1.27 8.08
N PHE A 382 -7.11 -1.18 9.02
CA PHE A 382 -5.71 -0.85 8.77
C PHE A 382 -4.88 -2.14 8.66
N PRO A 383 -4.44 -2.57 7.47
CA PRO A 383 -3.71 -3.83 7.31
C PRO A 383 -2.40 -3.88 8.09
N ILE A 384 -1.64 -2.80 8.08
CA ILE A 384 -0.37 -2.67 8.81
C ILE A 384 -0.43 -1.46 9.74
N MET A 385 -0.10 -1.67 11.02
CA MET A 385 -0.05 -0.64 12.06
C MET A 385 1.27 -0.67 12.84
N GLN A 386 2.22 -1.45 12.34
CA GLN A 386 3.48 -1.78 13.03
C GLN A 386 4.65 -1.25 12.24
N GLU A 387 5.52 -0.50 12.91
CA GLU A 387 6.71 0.10 12.32
C GLU A 387 7.85 0.06 13.35
N GLN A 388 9.07 0.20 12.89
CA GLN A 388 10.26 0.31 13.74
C GLN A 388 11.03 1.56 13.39
N VAL A 389 11.49 2.28 14.42
CA VAL A 389 12.39 3.43 14.21
C VAL A 389 13.67 2.96 13.54
N ILE A 390 14.14 3.71 12.57
CA ILE A 390 15.40 3.48 11.85
C ILE A 390 16.23 4.76 11.80
N THR A 391 17.56 4.64 11.88
CA THR A 391 18.49 5.75 11.78
C THR A 391 19.48 5.52 10.65
N TRP A 392 19.83 6.60 9.93
CA TRP A 392 20.75 6.52 8.82
C TRP A 392 22.21 6.48 9.30
N SER A 393 22.96 5.43 8.92
CA SER A 393 24.36 5.24 9.31
C SER A 393 25.36 5.94 8.38
N GLY A 394 24.89 6.57 7.30
CA GLY A 394 25.71 7.09 6.21
C GLY A 394 25.68 6.21 4.95
N SER A 395 25.31 4.94 5.08
CA SER A 395 25.19 4.00 3.95
C SER A 395 23.95 3.09 4.02
N LEU A 396 23.48 2.75 5.21
CA LEU A 396 22.36 1.86 5.46
C LEU A 396 21.46 2.42 6.56
N TRP A 397 20.21 2.01 6.55
CA TRP A 397 19.31 2.18 7.67
C TRP A 397 19.60 1.15 8.75
N GLN A 398 19.66 1.58 10.00
CA GLN A 398 19.84 0.72 11.18
C GLN A 398 18.56 0.69 11.99
N LEU A 399 18.04 -0.50 12.26
CA LEU A 399 16.88 -0.72 13.11
C LEU A 399 17.19 -0.29 14.55
N GLN A 400 16.28 0.48 15.17
CA GLN A 400 16.40 0.97 16.53
C GLN A 400 15.25 0.44 17.40
N GLY A 401 15.57 -0.02 18.60
CA GLY A 401 14.57 -0.51 19.56
C GLY A 401 13.76 -1.69 19.03
N SER A 402 12.49 -1.77 19.44
CA SER A 402 11.55 -2.81 19.03
C SER A 402 10.48 -2.25 18.09
N ILE A 403 9.72 -3.14 17.46
CA ILE A 403 8.52 -2.80 16.69
C ILE A 403 7.54 -2.03 17.59
N ILE A 404 7.01 -0.93 17.08
CA ILE A 404 5.98 -0.11 17.70
C ILE A 404 4.67 -0.41 16.98
N ASP A 405 3.63 -0.75 17.72
CA ASP A 405 2.28 -0.98 17.19
C ASP A 405 1.38 0.21 17.56
N GLU A 406 0.93 0.94 16.57
CA GLU A 406 0.02 2.07 16.71
C GLU A 406 -1.46 1.67 16.60
N ARG A 407 -1.76 0.38 16.65
CA ARG A 407 -3.14 -0.13 16.58
C ARG A 407 -3.97 0.39 17.74
N GLY A 408 -5.09 1.03 17.42
CA GLY A 408 -5.95 1.69 18.41
C GLY A 408 -5.53 3.09 18.83
N SER A 409 -4.38 3.60 18.38
CA SER A 409 -3.95 4.98 18.68
C SER A 409 -4.66 6.04 17.82
N ILE A 410 -5.15 5.65 16.66
CA ILE A 410 -5.87 6.52 15.72
C ILE A 410 -7.36 6.49 16.09
N LYS A 411 -7.87 7.62 16.57
CA LYS A 411 -9.27 7.79 17.01
C LYS A 411 -10.12 8.47 15.93
#